data_52771f573512fec8af86a06391705905
#
_entry.id   52771f573512fec8af86a06391705905
#
_cell.length_a   1.000
_cell.length_b   1.000
_cell.length_c   1.000
_cell.angle_alpha   90.00
_cell.angle_beta   90.00
_cell.angle_gamma   90.00
#
_symmetry.space_group_name_H-M   'P 1'
#
loop_
_entity.id
_entity.type
_entity.pdbx_description
1 polymer ?
#
loop_
_entity_poly.entity_id
_entity_poly.type
_entity_poly.pdbx_seq_one_letter_code
_entity_poly.pdbx_strand_id
1 'polypeptide(L)'
;MTLLFITRLANKSKEADSVLKKAKVFESKCMNNEVTIEEYDKNLRQTTKMASDNEQKLDELTRKLGVQEDELRRALERAELAENKLKTIEEELQIIISKKAVECGEEAEAEV
;
A
#
# COMPACT_ATOMS: atom_id res chain seq x y z
N MET A 1 -37.08 -53.20 51.42
CA MET A 1 -37.43 -52.87 50.01
C MET A 1 -37.67 -51.37 49.77
N THR A 2 -38.37 -50.67 50.66
CA THR A 2 -38.67 -49.25 50.54
C THR A 2 -37.42 -48.35 50.58
N LEU A 3 -36.46 -48.63 51.46
CA LEU A 3 -35.22 -47.94 51.62
C LEU A 3 -34.34 -48.02 50.37
N LEU A 4 -34.30 -49.20 49.77
CA LEU A 4 -33.56 -49.40 48.53
C LEU A 4 -34.15 -48.62 47.35
N PHE A 5 -35.45 -48.53 47.28
CA PHE A 5 -36.20 -47.75 46.28
C PHE A 5 -35.95 -46.24 46.42
N ILE A 6 -36.03 -45.72 47.67
CA ILE A 6 -35.74 -44.35 47.99
C ILE A 6 -34.28 -43.97 47.65
N THR A 7 -33.33 -44.86 47.96
CA THR A 7 -31.93 -44.64 47.60
C THR A 7 -31.70 -44.58 46.07
N ARG A 8 -32.38 -45.43 45.32
CA ARG A 8 -32.31 -45.44 43.84
C ARG A 8 -32.90 -44.14 43.29
N LEU A 9 -34.03 -43.68 43.81
CA LEU A 9 -34.65 -42.40 43.42
C LEU A 9 -33.71 -41.21 43.71
N ALA A 10 -33.11 -41.18 44.90
CA ALA A 10 -32.17 -40.13 45.29
C ALA A 10 -30.94 -40.12 44.40
N ASN A 11 -30.39 -41.26 44.04
CA ASN A 11 -29.26 -41.41 43.11
C ASN A 11 -29.62 -40.94 41.72
N LYS A 12 -30.79 -41.30 41.20
CA LYS A 12 -31.26 -40.86 39.88
C LYS A 12 -31.50 -39.32 39.84
N SER A 13 -32.04 -38.77 40.94
CA SER A 13 -32.21 -37.32 41.10
C SER A 13 -30.88 -36.61 41.05
N LYS A 14 -29.85 -37.11 41.74
CA LYS A 14 -28.48 -36.53 41.69
C LYS A 14 -27.87 -36.61 40.31
N GLU A 15 -28.06 -37.73 39.62
CA GLU A 15 -27.60 -37.90 38.25
C GLU A 15 -28.27 -36.91 37.31
N ALA A 16 -29.57 -36.75 37.42
CA ALA A 16 -30.34 -35.76 36.64
C ALA A 16 -29.87 -34.34 36.91
N ASP A 17 -29.64 -33.97 38.17
CA ASP A 17 -29.08 -32.65 38.53
C ASP A 17 -27.71 -32.42 37.98
N SER A 18 -26.84 -33.43 38.02
CA SER A 18 -25.48 -33.38 37.44
C SER A 18 -25.53 -33.17 35.94
N VAL A 19 -26.42 -33.89 35.24
CA VAL A 19 -26.62 -33.74 33.78
C VAL A 19 -27.13 -32.36 33.45
N LEU A 20 -28.08 -31.84 34.23
CA LEU A 20 -28.63 -30.51 34.03
C LEU A 20 -27.57 -29.42 34.21
N LYS A 21 -26.69 -29.53 35.21
CA LYS A 21 -25.59 -28.62 35.44
C LYS A 21 -24.61 -28.63 34.27
N LYS A 22 -24.26 -29.81 33.76
CA LYS A 22 -23.39 -29.96 32.58
C LYS A 22 -24.02 -29.33 31.34
N ALA A 23 -25.31 -29.56 31.13
CA ALA A 23 -26.05 -28.97 30.02
C ALA A 23 -26.03 -27.42 30.07
N LYS A 24 -26.21 -26.83 31.24
CA LYS A 24 -26.12 -25.37 31.44
C LYS A 24 -24.71 -24.85 31.14
N VAL A 25 -23.69 -25.56 31.58
CA VAL A 25 -22.28 -25.17 31.29
C VAL A 25 -22.00 -25.21 29.80
N PHE A 26 -22.41 -26.24 29.09
CA PHE A 26 -22.28 -26.34 27.64
C PHE A 26 -23.06 -25.25 26.91
N GLU A 27 -24.27 -24.94 27.34
CA GLU A 27 -25.09 -23.89 26.79
C GLU A 27 -24.40 -22.53 26.93
N SER A 28 -23.85 -22.21 28.10
CA SER A 28 -23.04 -20.99 28.32
C SER A 28 -21.81 -20.92 27.43
N LYS A 29 -21.10 -22.04 27.26
CA LYS A 29 -19.95 -22.13 26.37
C LYS A 29 -20.35 -21.89 24.91
N CYS A 30 -21.47 -22.47 24.48
CA CYS A 30 -22.01 -22.26 23.14
C CYS A 30 -22.35 -20.79 22.89
N MET A 31 -23.02 -20.13 23.83
CA MET A 31 -23.34 -18.70 23.75
C MET A 31 -22.08 -17.85 23.66
N ASN A 32 -21.08 -18.12 24.50
CA ASN A 32 -19.81 -17.41 24.48
C ASN A 32 -19.07 -17.61 23.17
N ASN A 33 -19.09 -18.84 22.65
CA ASN A 33 -18.47 -19.15 21.36
C ASN A 33 -19.18 -18.45 20.20
N GLU A 34 -20.51 -18.37 20.23
CA GLU A 34 -21.27 -17.63 19.22
C GLU A 34 -20.89 -16.14 19.20
N VAL A 35 -20.80 -15.50 20.38
CA VAL A 35 -20.36 -14.11 20.50
C VAL A 35 -18.95 -13.93 19.95
N THR A 36 -18.04 -14.84 20.29
CA THR A 36 -16.66 -14.80 19.80
C THR A 36 -16.60 -14.96 18.28
N ILE A 37 -17.38 -15.86 17.72
CA ILE A 37 -17.47 -16.07 16.26
C ILE A 37 -18.02 -14.81 15.58
N GLU A 38 -19.03 -14.16 16.12
CA GLU A 38 -19.57 -12.92 15.58
C GLU A 38 -18.53 -11.79 15.60
N GLU A 39 -17.76 -11.66 16.68
CA GLU A 39 -16.68 -10.68 16.78
C GLU A 39 -15.59 -10.93 15.76
N TYR A 40 -15.16 -12.18 15.59
CA TYR A 40 -14.17 -12.56 14.58
C TYR A 40 -14.68 -12.32 13.16
N ASP A 41 -15.93 -12.63 12.90
CA ASP A 41 -16.55 -12.40 11.60
C ASP A 41 -16.58 -10.91 11.26
N LYS A 42 -16.96 -10.10 12.21
CA LYS A 42 -16.96 -8.63 12.09
C LYS A 42 -15.56 -8.09 11.82
N ASN A 43 -14.57 -8.55 12.59
CA ASN A 43 -13.19 -8.16 12.42
C ASN A 43 -12.64 -8.59 11.05
N LEU A 44 -12.98 -9.79 10.63
CA LEU A 44 -12.59 -10.31 9.32
C LEU A 44 -13.17 -9.46 8.18
N ARG A 45 -14.44 -9.10 8.27
CA ARG A 45 -15.08 -8.22 7.28
C ARG A 45 -14.43 -6.85 7.22
N GLN A 46 -14.13 -6.25 8.37
CA GLN A 46 -13.44 -4.97 8.46
C GLN A 46 -12.04 -5.04 7.85
N THR A 47 -11.28 -6.07 8.20
CA THR A 47 -9.93 -6.27 7.70
C THR A 47 -9.93 -6.51 6.18
N THR A 48 -10.87 -7.30 5.69
CA THR A 48 -11.03 -7.56 4.25
C THR A 48 -11.35 -6.28 3.49
N LYS A 49 -12.23 -5.45 4.04
CA LYS A 49 -12.57 -4.14 3.46
C LYS A 49 -11.35 -3.21 3.43
N MET A 50 -10.62 -3.13 4.53
CA MET A 50 -9.40 -2.32 4.61
C MET A 50 -8.33 -2.80 3.61
N ALA A 51 -8.17 -4.11 3.48
CA ALA A 51 -7.25 -4.68 2.50
C ALA A 51 -7.65 -4.32 1.07
N SER A 52 -8.93 -4.41 0.75
CA SER A 52 -9.46 -4.03 -0.56
C SER A 52 -9.28 -2.53 -0.84
N ASP A 53 -9.60 -1.67 0.13
CA ASP A 53 -9.42 -0.22 0.00
C ASP A 53 -7.95 0.15 -0.17
N ASN A 54 -7.05 -0.50 0.56
CA ASN A 54 -5.61 -0.29 0.45
C ASN A 54 -5.06 -0.76 -0.90
N GLU A 55 -5.59 -1.85 -1.43
CA GLU A 55 -5.23 -2.35 -2.75
C GLU A 55 -5.61 -1.36 -3.85
N GLN A 56 -6.81 -0.77 -3.76
CA GLN A 56 -7.24 0.28 -4.68
C GLN A 56 -6.35 1.53 -4.58
N LYS A 57 -6.01 1.96 -3.37
CA LYS A 57 -5.10 3.09 -3.16
C LYS A 57 -3.72 2.82 -3.73
N LEU A 58 -3.22 1.60 -3.56
CA LEU A 58 -1.94 1.19 -4.12
C LEU A 58 -1.96 1.26 -5.65
N ASP A 59 -3.02 0.77 -6.28
CA ASP A 59 -3.20 0.83 -7.73
C ASP A 59 -3.23 2.27 -8.24
N GLU A 60 -3.97 3.16 -7.56
CA GLU A 60 -4.03 4.58 -7.90
C GLU A 60 -2.66 5.26 -7.77
N LEU A 61 -1.94 4.98 -6.69
CA LEU A 61 -0.60 5.53 -6.46
C LEU A 61 0.40 5.00 -7.49
N THR A 62 0.30 3.74 -7.86
CA THR A 62 1.15 3.14 -8.89
C THR A 62 0.93 3.82 -10.24
N ARG A 63 -0.33 4.09 -10.61
CA ARG A 63 -0.66 4.83 -11.84
C ARG A 63 -0.13 6.26 -11.82
N LYS A 64 -0.31 6.97 -10.71
CA LYS A 64 0.20 8.35 -10.54
C LYS A 64 1.71 8.38 -10.63
N LEU A 65 2.37 7.41 -10.01
CA LEU A 65 3.84 7.28 -10.07
C LEU A 65 4.31 7.06 -11.50
N GLY A 66 3.65 6.17 -12.24
CA GLY A 66 3.93 5.93 -13.65
C GLY A 66 3.81 7.19 -14.51
N VAL A 67 2.76 7.99 -14.31
CA VAL A 67 2.56 9.27 -15.01
C VAL A 67 3.66 10.26 -14.65
N GLN A 68 4.02 10.38 -13.38
CA GLN A 68 5.08 11.27 -12.93
C GLN A 68 6.45 10.86 -13.47
N GLU A 69 6.74 9.58 -13.52
CA GLU A 69 7.98 9.05 -14.11
C GLU A 69 8.07 9.38 -15.60
N ASP A 70 6.97 9.27 -16.35
CA ASP A 70 6.91 9.63 -17.76
C ASP A 70 7.09 11.14 -17.94
N GLU A 71 6.46 11.97 -17.13
CA GLU A 71 6.64 13.42 -17.16
C GLU A 71 8.08 13.82 -16.85
N LEU A 72 8.68 13.19 -15.86
CA LEU A 72 10.09 13.43 -15.52
C LEU A 72 11.01 13.06 -16.66
N ARG A 73 10.81 11.91 -17.27
CA ARG A 73 11.60 11.47 -18.43
C ARG A 73 11.48 12.46 -19.57
N ARG A 74 10.29 12.92 -19.90
CA ARG A 74 10.08 13.94 -20.95
C ARG A 74 10.74 15.27 -20.61
N ALA A 75 10.68 15.68 -19.35
CA ALA A 75 11.34 16.91 -18.90
C ALA A 75 12.88 16.79 -19.01
N LEU A 76 13.44 15.63 -18.64
CA LEU A 76 14.86 15.34 -18.79
C LEU A 76 15.30 15.33 -20.25
N GLU A 77 14.53 14.72 -21.13
CA GLU A 77 14.79 14.73 -22.58
C GLU A 77 14.79 16.15 -23.15
N ARG A 78 13.83 16.97 -22.75
CA ARG A 78 13.76 18.39 -23.16
C ARG A 78 14.93 19.21 -22.63
N ALA A 79 15.32 18.98 -21.38
CA ALA A 79 16.47 19.65 -20.78
C ALA A 79 17.75 19.26 -21.50
N GLU A 80 17.93 17.97 -21.80
CA GLU A 80 19.09 17.48 -22.54
C GLU A 80 19.17 18.05 -23.96
N LEU A 81 18.04 18.12 -24.66
CA LEU A 81 17.96 18.78 -25.96
C LEU A 81 18.31 20.26 -25.88
N ALA A 82 17.82 20.97 -24.88
CA ALA A 82 18.11 22.38 -24.66
C ALA A 82 19.60 22.60 -24.37
N GLU A 83 20.20 21.76 -23.53
CA GLU A 83 21.64 21.79 -23.23
C GLU A 83 22.48 21.55 -24.48
N ASN A 84 22.12 20.59 -25.30
CA ASN A 84 22.81 20.30 -26.56
C ASN A 84 22.71 21.44 -27.56
N LYS A 85 21.55 22.07 -27.67
CA LYS A 85 21.34 23.29 -28.50
C LYS A 85 22.21 24.44 -27.99
N LEU A 86 22.22 24.67 -26.68
CA LEU A 86 23.03 25.71 -26.08
C LEU A 86 24.50 25.49 -26.34
N LYS A 87 24.98 24.26 -26.19
CA LYS A 87 26.38 23.88 -26.48
C LYS A 87 26.74 24.12 -27.96
N THR A 88 25.85 23.76 -28.87
CA THR A 88 26.02 24.00 -30.32
C THR A 88 26.10 25.48 -30.60
N ILE A 89 25.24 26.31 -30.02
CA ILE A 89 25.23 27.75 -30.19
C ILE A 89 26.48 28.38 -29.60
N GLU A 90 26.97 27.93 -28.46
CA GLU A 90 28.22 28.36 -27.85
C GLU A 90 29.43 28.06 -28.75
N GLU A 91 29.47 26.85 -29.34
CA GLU A 91 30.51 26.45 -30.28
C GLU A 91 30.48 27.32 -31.54
N GLU A 92 29.30 27.57 -32.12
CA GLU A 92 29.11 28.46 -33.26
C GLU A 92 29.55 29.91 -32.95
N LEU A 93 29.17 30.40 -31.76
CA LEU A 93 29.56 31.72 -31.30
C LEU A 93 31.07 31.85 -31.14
N GLN A 94 31.71 30.83 -30.58
CA GLN A 94 33.18 30.76 -30.48
C GLN A 94 33.87 30.82 -31.84
N ILE A 95 33.33 30.12 -32.82
CA ILE A 95 33.85 30.14 -34.21
C ILE A 95 33.69 31.53 -34.80
N ILE A 96 32.55 32.19 -34.65
CA ILE A 96 32.30 33.52 -35.16
C ILE A 96 33.21 34.55 -34.49
N ILE A 97 33.41 34.48 -33.19
CA ILE A 97 34.31 35.35 -32.46
C ILE A 97 35.73 35.18 -32.91
N SER A 98 36.19 33.96 -33.10
CA SER A 98 37.53 33.64 -33.62
C SER A 98 37.77 34.16 -35.03
N LYS A 99 36.80 33.97 -35.92
CA LYS A 99 36.83 34.53 -37.29
C LYS A 99 36.89 36.07 -37.28
N LYS A 100 36.07 36.70 -36.48
CA LYS A 100 36.04 38.13 -36.37
C LYS A 100 37.35 38.73 -35.81
N ALA A 101 37.94 38.06 -34.83
CA ALA A 101 39.22 38.43 -34.30
C ALA A 101 40.34 38.31 -35.32
N VAL A 102 40.33 37.29 -36.14
CA VAL A 102 41.30 37.08 -37.25
C VAL A 102 41.09 38.13 -38.32
N GLU A 103 39.83 38.44 -38.72
CA GLU A 103 39.50 39.47 -39.68
C GLU A 103 39.95 40.86 -39.19
N CYS A 104 39.68 41.18 -37.92
CA CYS A 104 40.15 42.45 -37.32
C CYS A 104 41.67 42.49 -37.24
N GLY A 105 42.33 41.38 -36.98
CA GLY A 105 43.81 41.28 -37.01
C GLY A 105 44.38 41.49 -38.39
N GLU A 106 43.79 40.88 -39.42
CA GLU A 106 44.15 41.03 -40.81
C GLU A 106 43.93 42.48 -41.28
N GLU A 107 42.80 43.08 -40.97
CA GLU A 107 42.53 44.48 -41.26
C GLU A 107 43.53 45.44 -40.57
N ALA A 108 43.86 45.18 -39.32
CA ALA A 108 44.87 45.93 -38.59
C ALA A 108 46.28 45.81 -39.20
N GLU A 109 46.64 44.63 -39.63
CA GLU A 109 47.89 44.36 -40.34
C GLU A 109 47.92 44.99 -41.73
N ALA A 110 46.78 45.02 -42.42
CA ALA A 110 46.62 45.68 -43.71
C ALA A 110 46.73 47.21 -43.67
N GLU A 111 46.32 47.81 -42.54
CA GLU A 111 46.43 49.26 -42.31
C GLU A 111 47.87 49.73 -41.95
N VAL A 112 48.67 48.81 -41.56
CA VAL A 112 50.09 49.08 -41.25
C VAL A 112 50.96 48.96 -42.53
#